data_b44683b472406c81a2255dc6134fad27
#
_entry.id   b44683b472406c81a2255dc6134fad27
#
_cell.length_a   1.000
_cell.length_b   1.000
_cell.length_c   1.000
_cell.angle_alpha   90.00
_cell.angle_beta   90.00
_cell.angle_gamma   90.00
#
_symmetry.space_group_name_H-M   'P 1'
#
loop_
_entity.id
_entity.type
_entity.pdbx_description
1 polymer ?
#
loop_
_entity_poly.entity_id
_entity_poly.type
_entity_poly.pdbx_seq_one_letter_code
_entity_poly.pdbx_strand_id
1 'polypeptide(L)'
;YVTNVLQSDSLIQIPAYYRILLFLPWDHSFAHTVGLYSFMYNGASLASVDYGQSGMEYLRNIPVNLQEVKPHILLSVPALAKNFRKNIEAGIKAKGRFTDKFYQLGLKMAYSYNGFGDDRGRGWKVLLKPLVKLWDILLFSKLRKQVFGGNLRFFVGGGALLDIELQRYYAALGIPMFQGYGLSEASPVISSNTPARYRFGSSGILVKPMDLKVCDEEGRELPQGQKGELWIRGGNVM
;
A
#
# COMPACT_ATOMS: atom_id res chain seq x y z
N TYR A 1 -12.45 -12.89 12.41
CA TYR A 1 -11.19 -12.13 12.40
C TYR A 1 -9.96 -13.05 12.47
N VAL A 2 -9.87 -13.97 13.44
CA VAL A 2 -8.68 -14.84 13.59
C VAL A 2 -8.34 -15.57 12.29
N THR A 3 -9.33 -16.20 11.64
CA THR A 3 -9.14 -16.87 10.36
C THR A 3 -8.54 -15.91 9.30
N ASN A 4 -9.05 -14.67 9.24
CA ASN A 4 -8.57 -13.71 8.24
C ASN A 4 -7.17 -13.16 8.54
N VAL A 5 -6.77 -13.11 9.81
CA VAL A 5 -5.37 -12.81 10.19
C VAL A 5 -4.43 -13.88 9.65
N LEU A 6 -4.73 -15.18 9.86
CA LEU A 6 -3.95 -16.29 9.34
C LEU A 6 -3.90 -16.30 7.80
N GLN A 7 -5.04 -16.04 7.16
CA GLN A 7 -5.13 -15.91 5.71
C GLN A 7 -4.27 -14.74 5.19
N SER A 8 -4.32 -13.59 5.86
CA SER A 8 -3.53 -12.40 5.48
C SER A 8 -2.04 -12.62 5.67
N ASP A 9 -1.62 -13.33 6.72
CA ASP A 9 -0.24 -13.70 6.98
C ASP A 9 0.32 -14.61 5.86
N SER A 10 -0.53 -15.46 5.27
CA SER A 10 -0.13 -16.27 4.10
C SER A 10 0.23 -15.46 2.86
N LEU A 11 -0.27 -14.22 2.75
CA LEU A 11 0.04 -13.29 1.65
C LEU A 11 1.25 -12.42 1.95
N ILE A 12 1.29 -11.84 3.15
CA ILE A 12 2.34 -10.90 3.58
C ILE A 12 2.74 -11.24 5.00
N GLN A 13 3.85 -11.94 5.14
CA GLN A 13 4.46 -12.18 6.45
C GLN A 13 5.08 -10.89 6.99
N ILE A 14 4.74 -10.58 8.24
CA ILE A 14 5.20 -9.38 8.95
C ILE A 14 6.35 -9.77 9.88
N PRO A 15 7.62 -9.38 9.60
CA PRO A 15 8.71 -9.65 10.53
C PRO A 15 8.47 -9.00 11.90
N ALA A 16 8.82 -9.68 12.99
CA ALA A 16 8.61 -9.19 14.36
C ALA A 16 9.28 -7.83 14.65
N TYR A 17 10.36 -7.48 13.93
CA TYR A 17 11.01 -6.17 14.08
C TYR A 17 10.30 -5.04 13.32
N TYR A 18 9.22 -5.32 12.57
CA TYR A 18 8.46 -4.29 11.89
C TYR A 18 7.64 -3.46 12.86
N ARG A 19 7.35 -2.24 12.43
CA ARG A 19 6.52 -1.28 13.14
C ARG A 19 5.45 -0.74 12.20
N ILE A 20 4.26 -0.53 12.73
CA ILE A 20 3.17 0.17 12.04
C ILE A 20 2.80 1.42 12.83
N LEU A 21 2.40 2.48 12.14
CA LEU A 21 1.72 3.62 12.73
C LEU A 21 0.25 3.58 12.29
N LEU A 22 -0.64 3.42 13.24
CA LEU A 22 -2.08 3.36 13.01
C LEU A 22 -2.67 4.77 13.09
N PHE A 23 -3.34 5.18 12.02
CA PHE A 23 -4.06 6.45 11.91
C PHE A 23 -5.42 6.30 11.19
N LEU A 24 -5.79 5.08 10.80
CA LEU A 24 -7.14 4.79 10.35
C LEU A 24 -8.06 4.57 11.55
N PRO A 25 -9.37 4.84 11.42
CA PRO A 25 -10.34 4.59 12.49
C PRO A 25 -10.29 3.13 12.95
N TRP A 26 -10.20 2.93 14.26
CA TRP A 26 -10.03 1.60 14.86
C TRP A 26 -11.31 0.77 14.89
N ASP A 27 -12.45 1.39 14.70
CA ASP A 27 -13.75 0.74 14.54
C ASP A 27 -13.95 0.10 13.14
N HIS A 28 -13.04 0.38 12.18
CA HIS A 28 -13.10 -0.21 10.85
C HIS A 28 -12.34 -1.53 10.79
N SER A 29 -12.96 -2.58 10.23
CA SER A 29 -12.42 -3.95 10.12
C SER A 29 -11.02 -4.02 9.48
N PHE A 30 -10.72 -3.14 8.53
CA PHE A 30 -9.41 -3.05 7.90
C PHE A 30 -8.30 -2.64 8.87
N ALA A 31 -8.56 -1.64 9.74
CA ALA A 31 -7.61 -1.23 10.76
C ALA A 31 -7.39 -2.32 11.82
N HIS A 32 -8.48 -3.00 12.23
CA HIS A 32 -8.40 -4.10 13.18
C HIS A 32 -7.59 -5.29 12.63
N THR A 33 -8.01 -5.87 11.50
CA THR A 33 -7.43 -7.12 11.02
C THR A 33 -6.01 -6.91 10.52
N VAL A 34 -5.82 -5.97 9.59
CA VAL A 34 -4.51 -5.80 8.95
C VAL A 34 -3.56 -4.96 9.81
N GLY A 35 -4.09 -3.97 10.53
CA GLY A 35 -3.29 -3.09 11.36
C GLY A 35 -2.99 -3.66 12.74
N LEU A 36 -4.02 -4.00 13.51
CA LEU A 36 -3.87 -4.38 14.89
C LEU A 36 -3.56 -5.88 15.02
N TYR A 37 -4.47 -6.75 14.59
CA TYR A 37 -4.37 -8.18 14.89
C TYR A 37 -3.24 -8.88 14.12
N SER A 38 -2.97 -8.52 12.86
CA SER A 38 -1.86 -9.13 12.11
C SER A 38 -0.50 -8.76 12.70
N PHE A 39 -0.33 -7.55 13.22
CA PHE A 39 0.91 -7.14 13.89
C PHE A 39 1.07 -7.82 15.25
N MET A 40 -0.01 -7.91 16.04
CA MET A 40 0.00 -8.66 17.30
C MET A 40 0.34 -10.14 17.09
N TYR A 41 -0.29 -10.78 16.09
CA TYR A 41 -0.04 -12.17 15.75
C TYR A 41 1.43 -12.44 15.43
N ASN A 42 2.08 -11.53 14.72
CA ASN A 42 3.48 -11.66 14.33
C ASN A 42 4.48 -11.11 15.37
N GLY A 43 4.04 -10.66 16.54
CA GLY A 43 4.91 -10.07 17.56
C GLY A 43 5.57 -8.77 17.14
N ALA A 44 4.99 -8.06 16.15
CA ALA A 44 5.50 -6.80 15.63
C ALA A 44 4.98 -5.60 16.44
N SER A 45 5.67 -4.47 16.33
CA SER A 45 5.37 -3.28 17.13
C SER A 45 4.23 -2.45 16.52
N LEU A 46 3.37 -1.97 17.42
CA LEU A 46 2.22 -1.12 17.12
C LEU A 46 2.40 0.26 17.74
N ALA A 47 2.09 1.31 16.99
CA ALA A 47 1.97 2.67 17.48
C ALA A 47 0.70 3.30 16.91
N SER A 48 0.06 4.18 17.65
CA SER A 48 -1.02 5.04 17.16
C SER A 48 -0.57 6.48 17.06
N VAL A 49 -1.23 7.25 16.19
CA VAL A 49 -1.03 8.70 16.15
C VAL A 49 -1.57 9.31 17.45
N ASP A 50 -0.84 10.26 17.99
CA ASP A 50 -1.33 11.08 19.11
C ASP A 50 -2.57 11.85 18.64
N TYR A 51 -3.67 11.60 19.34
CA TYR A 51 -4.95 12.20 18.97
C TYR A 51 -4.99 13.71 19.20
N GLY A 52 -4.20 14.22 20.17
CA GLY A 52 -4.26 15.60 20.58
C GLY A 52 -5.64 15.98 21.16
N GLN A 53 -5.96 17.27 21.11
CA GLN A 53 -7.23 17.81 21.64
C GLN A 53 -8.30 18.03 20.56
N SER A 54 -7.95 17.86 19.28
CA SER A 54 -8.85 18.08 18.14
C SER A 54 -8.49 17.25 16.94
N GLY A 55 -9.46 17.00 16.04
CA GLY A 55 -9.21 16.31 14.77
C GLY A 55 -8.19 17.03 13.86
N MET A 56 -8.05 18.35 14.00
CA MET A 56 -7.04 19.12 13.26
C MET A 56 -5.64 18.87 13.83
N GLU A 57 -5.51 18.74 15.13
CA GLU A 57 -4.26 18.41 15.82
C GLU A 57 -3.84 16.98 15.49
N TYR A 58 -4.77 16.04 15.51
CA TYR A 58 -4.55 14.68 15.03
C TYR A 58 -3.91 14.63 13.64
N LEU A 59 -4.46 15.39 12.67
CA LEU A 59 -3.91 15.42 11.31
C LEU A 59 -2.51 16.05 11.25
N ARG A 60 -2.20 17.03 12.12
CA ARG A 60 -0.87 17.64 12.24
C ARG A 60 0.14 16.71 12.90
N ASN A 61 -0.31 15.83 13.79
CA ASN A 61 0.54 14.86 14.47
C ASN A 61 0.97 13.70 13.58
N ILE A 62 0.24 13.37 12.50
CA ILE A 62 0.61 12.27 11.58
C ILE A 62 2.05 12.42 11.06
N PRO A 63 2.49 13.54 10.46
CA PRO A 63 3.88 13.68 9.99
C PRO A 63 4.91 13.61 11.11
N VAL A 64 4.60 14.13 12.30
CA VAL A 64 5.49 14.10 13.48
C VAL A 64 5.68 12.65 13.93
N ASN A 65 4.59 11.92 14.16
CA ASN A 65 4.65 10.54 14.61
C ASN A 65 5.23 9.59 13.55
N LEU A 66 5.10 9.89 12.25
CA LEU A 66 5.82 9.17 11.19
C LEU A 66 7.34 9.25 11.37
N GLN A 67 7.86 10.41 11.79
CA GLN A 67 9.30 10.59 12.04
C GLN A 67 9.76 9.91 13.34
N GLU A 68 8.92 9.85 14.36
CA GLU A 68 9.22 9.21 15.63
C GLU A 68 9.19 7.69 15.51
N VAL A 69 8.10 7.14 14.98
CA VAL A 69 7.86 5.69 14.86
C VAL A 69 8.69 5.06 13.76
N LYS A 70 8.90 5.76 12.65
CA LYS A 70 9.59 5.27 11.44
C LYS A 70 9.02 3.92 11.00
N PRO A 71 7.74 3.85 10.64
CA PRO A 71 7.04 2.61 10.36
C PRO A 71 7.61 1.90 9.13
N HIS A 72 7.45 0.57 9.09
CA HIS A 72 7.82 -0.27 7.94
C HIS A 72 6.65 -0.49 6.99
N ILE A 73 5.44 -0.48 7.53
CA ILE A 73 4.19 -0.64 6.78
C ILE A 73 3.23 0.47 7.22
N LEU A 74 2.46 0.99 6.28
CA LEU A 74 1.35 1.91 6.55
C LEU A 74 0.09 1.42 5.86
N LEU A 75 -1.02 1.43 6.59
CA LEU A 75 -2.34 1.29 5.99
C LEU A 75 -2.78 2.65 5.46
N SER A 76 -3.36 2.67 4.27
CA SER A 76 -3.76 3.93 3.66
C SER A 76 -5.06 3.81 2.90
N VAL A 77 -5.78 4.90 2.82
CA VAL A 77 -6.90 5.09 1.91
C VAL A 77 -6.49 6.06 0.80
N PRO A 78 -7.13 6.00 -0.38
CA PRO A 78 -6.72 6.81 -1.54
C PRO A 78 -6.61 8.31 -1.27
N ALA A 79 -7.52 8.86 -0.47
CA ALA A 79 -7.53 10.29 -0.13
C ALA A 79 -6.26 10.73 0.59
N LEU A 80 -5.81 9.95 1.58
CA LEU A 80 -4.60 10.25 2.34
C LEU A 80 -3.34 10.13 1.49
N ALA A 81 -3.27 9.09 0.67
CA ALA A 81 -2.16 8.90 -0.28
C ALA A 81 -2.06 10.07 -1.27
N LYS A 82 -3.18 10.57 -1.79
CA LYS A 82 -3.21 11.78 -2.64
C LYS A 82 -2.69 13.02 -1.90
N ASN A 83 -3.04 13.18 -0.63
CA ASN A 83 -2.55 14.30 0.19
C ASN A 83 -1.03 14.23 0.41
N PHE A 84 -0.48 13.06 0.74
CA PHE A 84 0.98 12.90 0.84
C PHE A 84 1.68 13.24 -0.47
N ARG A 85 1.18 12.73 -1.61
CA ARG A 85 1.72 13.06 -2.93
C ARG A 85 1.72 14.57 -3.17
N LYS A 86 0.57 15.23 -2.96
CA LYS A 86 0.43 16.69 -3.13
C LYS A 86 1.45 17.46 -2.29
N ASN A 87 1.65 17.07 -1.03
CA ASN A 87 2.59 17.73 -0.13
C ASN A 87 4.04 17.51 -0.55
N ILE A 88 4.40 16.30 -1.00
CA ILE A 88 5.73 15.99 -1.54
C ILE A 88 6.01 16.85 -2.78
N GLU A 89 5.10 16.87 -3.75
CA GLU A 89 5.25 17.63 -4.99
C GLU A 89 5.33 19.14 -4.72
N ALA A 90 4.54 19.66 -3.78
CA ALA A 90 4.60 21.06 -3.37
C ALA A 90 5.96 21.40 -2.71
N GLY A 91 6.45 20.53 -1.83
CA GLY A 91 7.75 20.69 -1.18
C GLY A 91 8.93 20.63 -2.17
N ILE A 92 8.83 19.83 -3.23
CA ILE A 92 9.83 19.78 -4.31
C ILE A 92 9.81 21.05 -5.14
N LYS A 93 8.62 21.54 -5.54
CA LYS A 93 8.47 22.78 -6.30
C LYS A 93 8.99 23.99 -5.55
N ALA A 94 8.77 24.06 -4.24
CA ALA A 94 9.28 25.11 -3.37
C ALA A 94 10.80 25.18 -3.33
N LYS A 95 11.52 24.07 -3.62
CA LYS A 95 13.00 24.03 -3.70
C LYS A 95 13.55 24.58 -5.03
N GLY A 96 12.68 25.00 -5.95
CA GLY A 96 13.05 25.65 -7.20
C GLY A 96 12.94 24.76 -8.45
N ARG A 97 12.93 25.43 -9.61
CA ARG A 97 12.66 24.80 -10.92
C ARG A 97 13.65 23.68 -11.30
N PHE A 98 14.91 23.80 -10.90
CA PHE A 98 15.92 22.77 -11.18
C PHE A 98 15.61 21.47 -10.42
N THR A 99 15.30 21.58 -9.13
CA THR A 99 14.96 20.43 -8.28
C THR A 99 13.69 19.73 -8.80
N ASP A 100 12.70 20.52 -9.22
CA ASP A 100 11.46 19.96 -9.78
C ASP A 100 11.73 19.22 -11.10
N LYS A 101 12.47 19.82 -12.05
CA LYS A 101 12.84 19.14 -13.30
C LYS A 101 13.63 17.85 -13.05
N PHE A 102 14.57 17.87 -12.12
CA PHE A 102 15.35 16.71 -11.75
C PHE A 102 14.46 15.60 -11.15
N TYR A 103 13.53 15.97 -10.27
CA TYR A 103 12.54 15.06 -9.71
C TYR A 103 11.63 14.44 -10.76
N GLN A 104 11.08 15.23 -11.68
CA GLN A 104 10.21 14.75 -12.76
C GLN A 104 10.95 13.78 -13.70
N LEU A 105 12.22 14.04 -14.00
CA LEU A 105 13.04 13.14 -14.79
C LEU A 105 13.24 11.80 -14.08
N GLY A 106 13.53 11.82 -12.78
CA GLY A 106 13.65 10.61 -11.96
C GLY A 106 12.37 9.80 -11.93
N LEU A 107 11.21 10.45 -11.76
CA LEU A 107 9.91 9.80 -11.81
C LEU A 107 9.67 9.14 -13.17
N LYS A 108 9.94 9.84 -14.28
CA LYS A 108 9.77 9.29 -15.64
C LYS A 108 10.60 8.02 -15.85
N MET A 109 11.86 8.01 -15.41
CA MET A 109 12.73 6.84 -15.49
C MET A 109 12.22 5.68 -14.61
N ALA A 110 11.80 5.99 -13.37
CA ALA A 110 11.26 4.99 -12.46
C ALA A 110 9.93 4.42 -12.96
N TYR A 111 9.05 5.22 -13.58
CA TYR A 111 7.82 4.74 -14.22
C TYR A 111 8.12 3.76 -15.36
N SER A 112 9.08 4.09 -16.23
CA SER A 112 9.50 3.21 -17.32
C SER A 112 10.08 1.90 -16.79
N TYR A 113 10.90 1.94 -15.75
CA TYR A 113 11.48 0.76 -15.11
C TYR A 113 10.43 -0.12 -14.43
N ASN A 114 9.49 0.48 -13.70
CA ASN A 114 8.48 -0.25 -12.93
C ASN A 114 7.37 -0.85 -13.82
N GLY A 115 7.12 -0.28 -15.02
CA GLY A 115 6.06 -0.74 -15.92
C GLY A 115 4.69 -0.79 -15.26
N PHE A 116 4.06 -1.96 -15.28
CA PHE A 116 2.80 -2.24 -14.59
C PHE A 116 2.97 -2.97 -13.24
N GLY A 117 4.21 -3.10 -12.77
CA GLY A 117 4.55 -3.77 -11.52
C GLY A 117 5.05 -5.20 -11.75
N ASP A 118 4.24 -6.04 -12.36
CA ASP A 118 4.57 -7.43 -12.68
C ASP A 118 5.67 -7.60 -13.73
N ASP A 119 5.90 -6.58 -14.55
CA ASP A 119 6.95 -6.52 -15.58
C ASP A 119 8.14 -5.63 -15.21
N ARG A 120 8.26 -5.27 -13.92
CA ARG A 120 9.34 -4.43 -13.39
C ARG A 120 10.72 -4.97 -13.75
N GLY A 121 11.53 -4.11 -14.41
CA GLY A 121 12.90 -4.43 -14.80
C GLY A 121 13.04 -5.60 -15.78
N ARG A 122 11.98 -5.99 -16.48
CA ARG A 122 12.03 -7.04 -17.50
C ARG A 122 12.38 -6.48 -18.89
N GLY A 123 13.00 -7.32 -19.71
CA GLY A 123 13.43 -6.94 -21.06
C GLY A 123 14.41 -5.75 -21.02
N TRP A 124 14.24 -4.80 -21.94
CA TRP A 124 15.09 -3.62 -22.05
C TRP A 124 15.07 -2.72 -20.79
N LYS A 125 14.02 -2.81 -19.97
CA LYS A 125 13.87 -2.01 -18.73
C LYS A 125 14.99 -2.29 -17.72
N VAL A 126 15.64 -3.45 -17.80
CA VAL A 126 16.78 -3.76 -16.92
C VAL A 126 17.92 -2.75 -17.06
N LEU A 127 18.10 -2.15 -18.24
CA LEU A 127 19.11 -1.13 -18.51
C LEU A 127 18.87 0.17 -17.74
N LEU A 128 17.62 0.42 -17.31
CA LEU A 128 17.27 1.59 -16.50
C LEU A 128 17.61 1.41 -15.01
N LYS A 129 17.90 0.17 -14.57
CA LYS A 129 18.15 -0.14 -13.15
C LYS A 129 19.25 0.72 -12.51
N PRO A 130 20.45 0.94 -13.13
CA PRO A 130 21.48 1.76 -12.54
C PRO A 130 21.05 3.24 -12.42
N LEU A 131 20.33 3.76 -13.41
CA LEU A 131 19.80 5.13 -13.38
C LEU A 131 18.76 5.30 -12.26
N VAL A 132 17.79 4.40 -12.17
CA VAL A 132 16.78 4.44 -11.10
C VAL A 132 17.44 4.34 -9.73
N LYS A 133 18.48 3.51 -9.57
CA LYS A 133 19.26 3.43 -8.33
C LYS A 133 19.96 4.74 -8.01
N LEU A 134 20.52 5.42 -9.03
CA LEU A 134 21.15 6.73 -8.85
C LEU A 134 20.15 7.77 -8.34
N TRP A 135 18.96 7.87 -8.96
CA TRP A 135 17.88 8.76 -8.48
C TRP A 135 17.37 8.39 -7.09
N ASP A 136 17.34 7.11 -6.77
CA ASP A 136 16.99 6.68 -5.42
C ASP A 136 17.98 7.22 -4.38
N ILE A 137 19.28 7.07 -4.63
CA ILE A 137 20.34 7.56 -3.72
C ILE A 137 20.32 9.09 -3.61
N LEU A 138 20.22 9.79 -4.73
CA LEU A 138 20.34 11.24 -4.76
C LEU A 138 19.09 11.95 -4.21
N LEU A 139 17.90 11.39 -4.44
CA LEU A 139 16.65 12.09 -4.18
C LEU A 139 15.61 11.26 -3.42
N PHE A 140 15.18 10.09 -3.94
CA PHE A 140 14.01 9.39 -3.41
C PHE A 140 14.23 8.85 -2.00
N SER A 141 15.41 8.34 -1.67
CA SER A 141 15.74 7.89 -0.31
C SER A 141 15.67 9.04 0.70
N LYS A 142 16.12 10.24 0.32
CA LYS A 142 16.04 11.43 1.17
C LYS A 142 14.59 11.88 1.38
N LEU A 143 13.76 11.82 0.32
CA LEU A 143 12.33 12.10 0.42
C LEU A 143 11.61 11.10 1.34
N ARG A 144 11.87 9.80 1.18
CA ARG A 144 11.32 8.77 2.07
C ARG A 144 11.72 9.01 3.53
N LYS A 145 12.98 9.35 3.77
CA LYS A 145 13.45 9.66 5.12
C LYS A 145 12.76 10.90 5.68
N GLN A 146 12.64 11.95 4.88
CA GLN A 146 12.04 13.22 5.32
C GLN A 146 10.52 13.13 5.56
N VAL A 147 9.80 12.33 4.77
CA VAL A 147 8.33 12.26 4.83
C VAL A 147 7.86 11.11 5.73
N PHE A 148 8.52 9.94 5.65
CA PHE A 148 8.04 8.69 6.26
C PHE A 148 9.04 8.10 7.29
N GLY A 149 10.07 8.84 7.70
CA GLY A 149 11.06 8.35 8.67
C GLY A 149 12.11 7.37 8.11
N GLY A 150 12.01 6.97 6.83
CA GLY A 150 13.04 6.22 6.09
C GLY A 150 12.93 4.70 6.11
N ASN A 151 12.15 4.11 7.03
CA ASN A 151 12.03 2.65 7.13
C ASN A 151 10.86 2.07 6.32
N LEU A 152 9.98 2.92 5.79
CA LEU A 152 8.78 2.48 5.09
C LEU A 152 9.13 1.62 3.87
N ARG A 153 8.57 0.42 3.81
CA ARG A 153 8.76 -0.57 2.76
C ARG A 153 7.65 -0.51 1.73
N PHE A 154 6.40 -0.44 2.21
CA PHE A 154 5.22 -0.37 1.34
C PHE A 154 3.99 0.14 2.11
N PHE A 155 2.98 0.52 1.35
CA PHE A 155 1.64 0.75 1.86
C PHE A 155 0.74 -0.43 1.52
N VAL A 156 -0.26 -0.67 2.35
CA VAL A 156 -1.41 -1.49 1.99
C VAL A 156 -2.61 -0.55 1.85
N GLY A 157 -3.18 -0.49 0.66
CA GLY A 157 -4.32 0.36 0.33
C GLY A 157 -5.61 -0.44 0.30
N GLY A 158 -6.64 0.05 0.96
CA GLY A 158 -7.96 -0.58 1.01
C GLY A 158 -9.08 0.46 1.13
N GLY A 159 -10.32 -0.02 1.25
CA GLY A 159 -11.52 0.80 1.44
C GLY A 159 -12.07 1.47 0.18
N ALA A 160 -11.27 1.63 -0.88
CA ALA A 160 -11.71 2.11 -2.19
C ALA A 160 -10.69 1.75 -3.27
N LEU A 161 -11.09 1.86 -4.55
CA LEU A 161 -10.20 1.62 -5.68
C LEU A 161 -9.06 2.64 -5.69
N LEU A 162 -7.84 2.13 -5.73
CA LEU A 162 -6.63 2.93 -5.78
C LEU A 162 -6.28 3.28 -7.23
N ASP A 163 -6.17 4.56 -7.51
CA ASP A 163 -5.76 5.07 -8.83
C ASP A 163 -4.40 4.48 -9.26
N ILE A 164 -4.32 4.02 -10.51
CA ILE A 164 -3.11 3.42 -11.09
C ILE A 164 -1.94 4.41 -11.06
N GLU A 165 -2.18 5.69 -11.36
CA GLU A 165 -1.14 6.71 -11.32
C GLU A 165 -0.60 6.94 -9.91
N LEU A 166 -1.43 6.76 -8.90
CA LEU A 166 -1.00 6.83 -7.50
C LEU A 166 -0.13 5.61 -7.14
N GLN A 167 -0.51 4.41 -7.59
CA GLN A 167 0.30 3.20 -7.41
C GLN A 167 1.67 3.33 -8.10
N ARG A 168 1.69 3.82 -9.35
CA ARG A 168 2.92 4.10 -10.11
C ARG A 168 3.82 5.09 -9.38
N TYR A 169 3.23 6.16 -8.87
CA TYR A 169 3.95 7.20 -8.13
C TYR A 169 4.68 6.65 -6.92
N TYR A 170 3.99 5.92 -6.05
CA TYR A 170 4.62 5.35 -4.87
C TYR A 170 5.64 4.25 -5.18
N ALA A 171 5.39 3.45 -6.21
CA ALA A 171 6.37 2.49 -6.69
C ALA A 171 7.63 3.18 -7.24
N ALA A 172 7.51 4.33 -7.91
CA ALA A 172 8.64 5.13 -8.37
C ALA A 172 9.46 5.70 -7.20
N LEU A 173 8.82 6.07 -6.10
CA LEU A 173 9.51 6.47 -4.88
C LEU A 173 10.16 5.30 -4.13
N GLY A 174 10.00 4.04 -4.59
CA GLY A 174 10.55 2.85 -3.92
C GLY A 174 9.76 2.37 -2.70
N ILE A 175 8.55 2.85 -2.51
CA ILE A 175 7.60 2.47 -1.44
C ILE A 175 6.24 2.13 -2.06
N PRO A 176 6.12 1.01 -2.80
CA PRO A 176 4.91 0.67 -3.55
C PRO A 176 3.68 0.65 -2.66
N MET A 177 2.53 0.96 -3.25
CA MET A 177 1.23 0.88 -2.60
C MET A 177 0.46 -0.30 -3.18
N PHE A 178 0.23 -1.32 -2.36
CA PHE A 178 -0.45 -2.53 -2.73
C PHE A 178 -1.95 -2.39 -2.51
N GLN A 179 -2.71 -2.52 -3.60
CA GLN A 179 -4.16 -2.55 -3.53
C GLN A 179 -4.60 -3.86 -2.90
N GLY A 180 -5.43 -3.77 -1.85
CA GLY A 180 -6.23 -4.85 -1.32
C GLY A 180 -7.71 -4.68 -1.67
N TYR A 181 -8.44 -5.78 -1.71
CA TYR A 181 -9.89 -5.83 -1.83
C TYR A 181 -10.48 -6.64 -0.68
N GLY A 182 -11.58 -6.15 -0.15
CA GLY A 182 -12.27 -6.81 0.94
C GLY A 182 -13.55 -6.10 1.36
N LEU A 183 -14.29 -6.75 2.23
CA LEU A 183 -15.58 -6.34 2.78
C LEU A 183 -15.56 -6.57 4.29
N SER A 184 -16.25 -5.75 5.08
CA SER A 184 -16.40 -5.99 6.52
C SER A 184 -16.97 -7.37 6.81
N GLU A 185 -17.90 -7.83 5.99
CA GLU A 185 -18.55 -9.15 6.03
C GLU A 185 -17.58 -10.30 5.75
N ALA A 186 -16.39 -10.03 5.22
CA ALA A 186 -15.31 -11.00 5.00
C ALA A 186 -14.12 -10.82 5.96
N SER A 187 -14.22 -10.03 7.01
CA SER A 187 -13.32 -9.83 8.17
C SER A 187 -11.89 -9.28 7.94
N PRO A 188 -11.55 -8.39 7.02
CA PRO A 188 -12.21 -7.97 5.79
C PRO A 188 -11.53 -8.48 4.52
N VAL A 189 -10.28 -9.08 4.60
CA VAL A 189 -9.41 -9.28 3.43
C VAL A 189 -9.87 -10.47 2.58
N ILE A 190 -10.11 -10.20 1.31
CA ILE A 190 -10.43 -11.20 0.28
C ILE A 190 -9.22 -11.42 -0.61
N SER A 191 -8.58 -10.33 -1.07
CA SER A 191 -7.38 -10.40 -1.90
C SER A 191 -6.46 -9.21 -1.67
N SER A 192 -5.19 -9.34 -2.00
CA SER A 192 -4.23 -8.23 -1.97
C SER A 192 -3.07 -8.46 -2.94
N ASN A 193 -2.53 -7.38 -3.49
CA ASN A 193 -1.18 -7.36 -4.02
C ASN A 193 -0.17 -7.55 -2.90
N THR A 194 0.97 -8.15 -3.21
CA THR A 194 2.03 -8.45 -2.25
C THR A 194 3.39 -7.95 -2.75
N PRO A 195 4.41 -7.81 -1.89
CA PRO A 195 5.76 -7.46 -2.33
C PRO A 195 6.34 -8.41 -3.38
N ALA A 196 5.98 -9.69 -3.31
CA ALA A 196 6.45 -10.73 -4.23
C ALA A 196 5.68 -10.74 -5.56
N ARG A 197 4.40 -10.33 -5.54
CA ARG A 197 3.52 -10.40 -6.72
C ARG A 197 2.50 -9.27 -6.68
N TYR A 198 2.67 -8.29 -7.56
CA TYR A 198 1.73 -7.18 -7.69
C TYR A 198 1.63 -6.71 -9.14
N ARG A 199 0.46 -6.18 -9.47
CA ARG A 199 0.18 -5.51 -10.74
C ARG A 199 -0.68 -4.28 -10.48
N PHE A 200 -0.31 -3.14 -11.07
CA PHE A 200 -1.09 -1.91 -10.92
C PHE A 200 -2.48 -2.08 -11.55
N GLY A 201 -3.48 -1.58 -10.87
CA GLY A 201 -4.90 -1.72 -11.27
C GLY A 201 -5.52 -3.08 -10.94
N SER A 202 -4.77 -4.00 -10.32
CA SER A 202 -5.28 -5.27 -9.83
C SER A 202 -5.48 -5.24 -8.31
N SER A 203 -6.45 -5.97 -7.80
CA SER A 203 -6.64 -6.23 -6.36
C SER A 203 -5.79 -7.40 -5.84
N GLY A 204 -4.90 -7.95 -6.67
CA GLY A 204 -3.90 -8.94 -6.28
C GLY A 204 -4.39 -10.37 -6.30
N ILE A 205 -3.89 -11.17 -5.35
CA ILE A 205 -4.17 -12.60 -5.22
C ILE A 205 -5.08 -12.88 -4.05
N LEU A 206 -5.89 -13.92 -4.18
CA LEU A 206 -6.85 -14.36 -3.17
C LEU A 206 -6.13 -14.84 -1.91
N VAL A 207 -6.65 -14.53 -0.72
CA VAL A 207 -6.22 -15.14 0.54
C VAL A 207 -6.56 -16.62 0.57
N LYS A 208 -5.81 -17.40 1.33
CA LYS A 208 -6.03 -18.86 1.41
C LYS A 208 -6.16 -19.32 2.87
N PRO A 209 -7.04 -20.31 3.13
CA PRO A 209 -8.01 -20.93 2.22
C PRO A 209 -9.26 -20.04 2.00
N MET A 210 -9.68 -19.89 0.75
CA MET A 210 -10.91 -19.23 0.36
C MET A 210 -11.31 -19.71 -1.03
N ASP A 211 -12.59 -20.02 -1.24
CA ASP A 211 -13.15 -20.29 -2.55
C ASP A 211 -13.70 -19.00 -3.15
N LEU A 212 -13.54 -18.83 -4.45
CA LEU A 212 -14.05 -17.68 -5.19
C LEU A 212 -14.60 -18.15 -6.53
N LYS A 213 -15.78 -17.63 -6.89
CA LYS A 213 -16.38 -17.75 -8.21
C LYS A 213 -16.77 -16.38 -8.74
N VAL A 214 -16.80 -16.26 -10.05
CA VAL A 214 -17.39 -15.11 -10.75
C VAL A 214 -18.63 -15.61 -11.45
N CYS A 215 -19.79 -15.07 -11.11
CA CYS A 215 -21.09 -15.56 -11.60
C CYS A 215 -21.83 -14.49 -12.40
N ASP A 216 -22.69 -14.94 -13.32
CA ASP A 216 -23.69 -14.10 -13.99
C ASP A 216 -24.90 -13.81 -13.07
N GLU A 217 -25.90 -13.09 -13.60
CA GLU A 217 -27.10 -12.72 -12.87
C GLU A 217 -27.96 -13.95 -12.51
N GLU A 218 -27.81 -15.07 -13.21
CA GLU A 218 -28.49 -16.35 -12.94
C GLU A 218 -27.68 -17.26 -12.01
N GLY A 219 -26.52 -16.82 -11.51
CA GLY A 219 -25.66 -17.57 -10.57
C GLY A 219 -24.81 -18.64 -11.24
N ARG A 220 -24.69 -18.67 -12.57
CA ARG A 220 -23.80 -19.59 -13.31
C ARG A 220 -22.38 -19.06 -13.30
N GLU A 221 -21.42 -19.94 -13.04
CA GLU A 221 -20.00 -19.58 -13.03
C GLU A 221 -19.53 -19.17 -14.43
N LEU A 222 -18.91 -18.00 -14.52
CA LEU A 222 -18.37 -17.42 -15.74
C LEU A 222 -16.93 -17.87 -16.00
N PRO A 223 -16.52 -18.06 -17.27
CA PRO A 223 -15.14 -18.29 -17.63
C PRO A 223 -14.21 -17.15 -17.22
N GLN A 224 -12.93 -17.47 -17.01
CA GLN A 224 -11.91 -16.49 -16.68
C GLN A 224 -11.85 -15.36 -17.73
N GLY A 225 -11.80 -14.11 -17.25
CA GLY A 225 -11.74 -12.91 -18.08
C GLY A 225 -13.08 -12.25 -18.34
N GLN A 226 -14.18 -12.86 -17.95
CA GLN A 226 -15.51 -12.25 -17.98
C GLN A 226 -15.80 -11.49 -16.69
N LYS A 227 -16.64 -10.46 -16.79
CA LYS A 227 -17.09 -9.66 -15.65
C LYS A 227 -18.38 -10.27 -15.09
N GLY A 228 -18.46 -10.35 -13.76
CA GLY A 228 -19.65 -10.84 -13.07
C GLY A 228 -19.61 -10.50 -11.58
N GLU A 229 -20.53 -11.04 -10.84
CA GLU A 229 -20.61 -10.93 -9.39
C GLU A 229 -19.58 -11.87 -8.73
N LEU A 230 -18.93 -11.40 -7.68
CA LEU A 230 -17.95 -12.19 -6.92
C LEU A 230 -18.65 -12.94 -5.78
N TRP A 231 -18.65 -14.25 -5.86
CA TRP A 231 -19.13 -15.13 -4.81
C TRP A 231 -17.95 -15.73 -4.06
N ILE A 232 -17.93 -15.55 -2.76
CA ILE A 232 -16.85 -16.02 -1.90
C ILE A 232 -17.36 -16.97 -0.82
N ARG A 233 -16.53 -17.96 -0.46
CA ARG A 233 -16.77 -18.87 0.66
C ARG A 233 -15.46 -19.10 1.41
N GLY A 234 -15.50 -18.90 2.72
CA GLY A 234 -14.34 -19.10 3.59
C GLY A 234 -14.67 -18.91 5.05
N GLY A 235 -13.79 -19.36 5.94
CA GLY A 235 -13.99 -19.25 7.39
C GLY A 235 -13.90 -17.83 7.95
N ASN A 236 -13.62 -16.84 7.12
CA ASN A 236 -13.61 -15.41 7.44
C ASN A 236 -14.91 -14.69 7.03
N VAL A 237 -15.77 -15.33 6.27
CA VAL A 237 -17.09 -14.79 5.89
C VAL A 237 -18.04 -14.94 7.06
N MET A 238 -18.78 -13.88 7.40
CA MET A 238 -19.76 -13.84 8.49
C MET A 238 -21.03 -14.60 8.13
#